data_4714c14ba69570777c5c7a622fdb29bf
#
_entry.id   4714c14ba69570777c5c7a622fdb29bf
#
_cell.length_a   1.000
_cell.length_b   1.000
_cell.length_c   1.000
_cell.angle_alpha   90.00
_cell.angle_beta   90.00
_cell.angle_gamma   90.00
#
_symmetry.space_group_name_H-M   'P 1'
#
loop_
_entity.id
_entity.type
_entity.pdbx_description
1 polymer ?
#
loop_
_entity_poly.entity_id
_entity_poly.type
_entity_poly.pdbx_seq_one_letter_code
_entity_poly.pdbx_strand_id
1 'polypeptide(L)'
;MKRLLVLSTAILMNCTAAPSQKISDRSGNAELLVSESQGGTDEAGFTIIKSEKEFRNAIKGSFGLIGLKKEPSVNYPEFPRNKKVILYQMGIFRSGSHRITSIKNTSVENNTLYVEVPAESSGGMDIQVLSNPWFIFAVPSDYQFTSVKLKYSN
;
A
#
# COMPACT_ATOMS: atom_id res chain seq x y z
N MET A 1 -6.35 -5.84 -76.23
CA MET A 1 -7.23 -5.51 -75.06
C MET A 1 -6.68 -6.26 -73.85
N LYS A 2 -5.86 -5.56 -73.05
CA LYS A 2 -5.27 -6.12 -71.82
C LYS A 2 -6.02 -5.53 -70.62
N ARG A 3 -6.76 -6.38 -69.92
CA ARG A 3 -7.48 -5.98 -68.70
C ARG A 3 -6.51 -6.02 -67.53
N LEU A 4 -6.21 -4.85 -66.96
CA LEU A 4 -5.41 -4.69 -65.78
C LEU A 4 -6.32 -4.90 -64.55
N LEU A 5 -6.06 -5.97 -63.81
CA LEU A 5 -6.79 -6.30 -62.58
C LEU A 5 -6.04 -5.68 -61.43
N VAL A 6 -6.58 -4.59 -60.86
CA VAL A 6 -6.02 -3.94 -59.68
C VAL A 6 -6.54 -4.66 -58.44
N LEU A 7 -5.65 -5.39 -57.77
CA LEU A 7 -5.94 -6.10 -56.53
C LEU A 7 -5.78 -5.10 -55.35
N SER A 8 -6.88 -4.65 -54.78
CA SER A 8 -6.92 -3.72 -53.65
C SER A 8 -6.76 -4.51 -52.35
N THR A 9 -5.59 -4.47 -51.76
CA THR A 9 -5.30 -5.12 -50.44
C THR A 9 -5.77 -4.18 -49.32
N ALA A 10 -6.92 -4.49 -48.74
CA ALA A 10 -7.40 -3.80 -47.54
C ALA A 10 -6.63 -4.29 -46.32
N ILE A 11 -5.77 -3.46 -45.77
CA ILE A 11 -5.09 -3.71 -44.50
C ILE A 11 -6.07 -3.36 -43.36
N LEU A 12 -6.66 -4.41 -42.77
CA LEU A 12 -7.46 -4.29 -41.54
C LEU A 12 -6.50 -4.07 -40.36
N MET A 13 -6.33 -2.82 -39.93
CA MET A 13 -5.73 -2.51 -38.64
C MET A 13 -6.64 -3.00 -37.52
N ASN A 14 -6.37 -4.18 -36.98
CA ASN A 14 -6.95 -4.61 -35.72
C ASN A 14 -6.39 -3.74 -34.58
N CYS A 15 -7.12 -2.70 -34.21
CA CYS A 15 -6.97 -2.07 -32.91
C CYS A 15 -7.44 -3.07 -31.85
N THR A 16 -6.52 -3.85 -31.29
CA THR A 16 -6.77 -4.57 -30.04
C THR A 16 -6.91 -3.54 -28.94
N ALA A 17 -8.14 -3.17 -28.61
CA ALA A 17 -8.44 -2.45 -27.39
C ALA A 17 -7.94 -3.32 -26.22
N ALA A 18 -6.94 -2.82 -25.49
CA ALA A 18 -6.51 -3.43 -24.25
C ALA A 18 -7.75 -3.60 -23.35
N PRO A 19 -7.96 -4.79 -22.74
CA PRO A 19 -9.10 -4.96 -21.85
C PRO A 19 -8.99 -3.95 -20.73
N SER A 20 -9.96 -3.05 -20.66
CA SER A 20 -10.19 -2.17 -19.53
C SER A 20 -10.31 -3.08 -18.31
N GLN A 21 -9.30 -3.03 -17.41
CA GLN A 21 -9.37 -3.76 -16.14
C GLN A 21 -10.64 -3.30 -15.42
N LYS A 22 -11.59 -4.21 -15.30
CA LYS A 22 -12.78 -4.02 -14.47
C LYS A 22 -12.29 -3.57 -13.09
N ILE A 23 -12.64 -2.35 -12.70
CA ILE A 23 -12.57 -1.88 -11.34
C ILE A 23 -13.40 -2.87 -10.53
N SER A 24 -12.73 -3.78 -9.84
CA SER A 24 -13.41 -4.64 -8.90
C SER A 24 -13.59 -3.81 -7.63
N ASP A 25 -14.77 -3.23 -7.45
CA ASP A 25 -15.25 -2.71 -6.18
C ASP A 25 -15.30 -3.86 -5.15
N ARG A 26 -14.14 -4.29 -4.70
CA ARG A 26 -13.99 -5.18 -3.55
C ARG A 26 -13.68 -4.32 -2.35
N SER A 27 -14.71 -3.64 -1.87
CA SER A 27 -14.75 -3.01 -0.57
C SER A 27 -14.43 -4.04 0.53
N GLY A 28 -13.43 -3.75 1.37
CA GLY A 28 -13.35 -4.37 2.68
C GLY A 28 -12.37 -5.52 2.91
N ASN A 29 -11.40 -5.80 2.02
CA ASN A 29 -10.50 -6.95 2.19
C ASN A 29 -9.07 -6.62 2.67
N ALA A 30 -8.79 -5.39 3.09
CA ALA A 30 -7.51 -5.05 3.69
C ALA A 30 -7.56 -5.23 5.21
N GLU A 31 -6.46 -5.69 5.76
CA GLU A 31 -6.29 -5.94 7.19
C GLU A 31 -5.11 -5.11 7.70
N LEU A 32 -5.35 -4.24 8.68
CA LEU A 32 -4.28 -3.53 9.37
C LEU A 32 -3.61 -4.47 10.37
N LEU A 33 -2.32 -4.73 10.20
CA LEU A 33 -1.57 -5.65 11.05
C LEU A 33 -0.81 -4.94 12.17
N VAL A 34 -0.13 -3.85 11.83
CA VAL A 34 0.66 -3.04 12.77
C VAL A 34 0.54 -1.59 12.35
N SER A 35 0.48 -0.68 13.30
CA SER A 35 0.54 0.77 13.04
C SER A 35 1.16 1.49 14.23
N GLU A 36 2.10 2.35 13.95
CA GLU A 36 2.80 3.15 14.96
C GLU A 36 3.02 4.58 14.48
N SER A 37 3.11 5.50 15.43
CA SER A 37 3.38 6.92 15.15
C SER A 37 4.85 7.26 15.06
N GLN A 38 5.74 6.33 15.46
CA GLN A 38 7.19 6.54 15.52
C GLN A 38 7.93 5.33 14.97
N GLY A 39 9.18 5.54 14.54
CA GLY A 39 10.06 4.46 14.07
C GLY A 39 10.02 4.21 12.56
N GLY A 40 9.29 5.02 11.81
CA GLY A 40 9.33 5.03 10.35
C GLY A 40 10.53 5.81 9.80
N THR A 41 10.56 5.97 8.49
CA THR A 41 11.58 6.74 7.75
C THR A 41 11.13 8.17 7.51
N ASP A 42 12.09 9.06 7.22
CA ASP A 42 11.80 10.46 6.91
C ASP A 42 11.12 10.63 5.56
N GLU A 43 11.33 9.68 4.65
CA GLU A 43 10.72 9.66 3.32
C GLU A 43 9.51 8.73 3.28
N ALA A 44 8.45 9.20 2.63
CA ALA A 44 7.27 8.37 2.38
C ALA A 44 7.57 7.32 1.30
N GLY A 45 7.04 6.11 1.49
CA GLY A 45 7.25 5.03 0.54
C GLY A 45 6.62 3.72 0.98
N PHE A 46 6.76 2.70 0.16
CA PHE A 46 6.25 1.38 0.51
C PHE A 46 7.20 0.26 0.11
N THR A 47 7.08 -0.85 0.82
CA THR A 47 7.82 -2.09 0.53
C THR A 47 6.88 -3.28 0.63
N ILE A 48 6.93 -4.19 -0.34
CA ILE A 48 6.19 -5.45 -0.27
C ILE A 48 7.03 -6.44 0.54
N ILE A 49 6.45 -6.93 1.62
CA ILE A 49 7.05 -7.92 2.51
C ILE A 49 6.70 -9.32 1.98
N LYS A 50 7.72 -10.11 1.66
CA LYS A 50 7.57 -11.41 0.98
C LYS A 50 7.64 -12.61 1.93
N SER A 51 8.14 -12.42 3.14
CA SER A 51 8.35 -13.52 4.09
C SER A 51 8.10 -13.10 5.53
N GLU A 52 7.79 -14.08 6.37
CA GLU A 52 7.64 -13.87 7.82
C GLU A 52 8.92 -13.30 8.45
N LYS A 53 10.09 -13.70 7.96
CA LYS A 53 11.37 -13.17 8.43
C LYS A 53 11.50 -11.67 8.14
N GLU A 54 11.16 -11.24 6.92
CA GLU A 54 11.15 -9.82 6.55
C GLU A 54 10.14 -9.04 7.38
N PHE A 55 8.95 -9.62 7.61
CA PHE A 55 7.91 -9.04 8.43
C PHE A 55 8.37 -8.77 9.86
N ARG A 56 8.95 -9.78 10.52
CA ARG A 56 9.50 -9.65 11.87
C ARG A 56 10.64 -8.63 11.92
N ASN A 57 11.52 -8.62 10.91
CA ASN A 57 12.62 -7.68 10.83
C ASN A 57 12.14 -6.24 10.63
N ALA A 58 11.11 -6.02 9.81
CA ALA A 58 10.51 -4.71 9.61
C ALA A 58 9.95 -4.15 10.92
N ILE A 59 9.20 -4.97 11.67
CA ILE A 59 8.66 -4.58 12.99
C ILE A 59 9.80 -4.29 13.97
N LYS A 60 10.78 -5.18 14.09
CA LYS A 60 11.92 -4.99 15.00
C LYS A 60 12.73 -3.74 14.66
N GLY A 61 12.97 -3.48 13.38
CA GLY A 61 13.70 -2.30 12.91
C GLY A 61 12.99 -1.01 13.31
N SER A 62 11.70 -0.94 13.06
CA SER A 62 10.89 0.24 13.38
C SER A 62 10.74 0.48 14.88
N PHE A 63 10.78 -0.55 15.70
CA PHE A 63 10.83 -0.41 17.18
C PHE A 63 12.25 -0.21 17.75
N GLY A 64 13.28 -0.14 16.89
CA GLY A 64 14.67 -0.02 17.38
C GLY A 64 15.17 -1.23 18.15
N LEU A 65 14.58 -2.40 17.96
CA LEU A 65 14.90 -3.62 18.71
C LEU A 65 16.06 -4.43 18.10
N ILE A 66 16.61 -4.00 16.97
CA ILE A 66 17.74 -4.67 16.32
C ILE A 66 19.01 -4.47 17.16
N GLY A 67 19.66 -5.57 17.50
CA GLY A 67 20.93 -5.53 18.25
C GLY A 67 20.80 -5.48 19.77
N LEU A 68 19.60 -5.54 20.32
CA LEU A 68 19.42 -5.70 21.76
C LEU A 68 19.88 -7.07 22.22
N LYS A 69 20.68 -7.11 23.32
CA LYS A 69 21.14 -8.38 23.93
C LYS A 69 20.00 -9.25 24.45
N LYS A 70 18.87 -8.65 24.81
CA LYS A 70 17.65 -9.32 25.26
C LYS A 70 16.47 -8.66 24.57
N GLU A 71 15.85 -9.36 23.64
CA GLU A 71 14.65 -8.88 22.98
C GLU A 71 13.49 -8.89 23.99
N PRO A 72 12.71 -7.80 24.08
CA PRO A 72 11.46 -7.82 24.83
C PRO A 72 10.51 -8.81 24.20
N SER A 73 9.63 -9.42 25.00
CA SER A 73 8.56 -10.28 24.49
C SER A 73 7.55 -9.41 23.74
N VAL A 74 7.70 -9.33 22.43
CA VAL A 74 6.76 -8.63 21.54
C VAL A 74 5.80 -9.67 20.97
N ASN A 75 4.52 -9.43 21.16
CA ASN A 75 3.49 -10.26 20.53
C ASN A 75 3.34 -9.81 19.06
N TYR A 76 3.99 -10.50 18.14
CA TYR A 76 3.90 -10.22 16.72
C TYR A 76 2.59 -10.75 16.17
N PRO A 77 1.88 -9.98 15.32
CA PRO A 77 0.76 -10.53 14.56
C PRO A 77 1.23 -11.69 13.67
N GLU A 78 0.33 -12.59 13.35
CA GLU A 78 0.61 -13.67 12.42
C GLU A 78 0.84 -13.13 11.01
N PHE A 79 1.84 -13.68 10.31
CA PHE A 79 2.13 -13.31 8.92
C PHE A 79 1.09 -13.92 7.97
N PRO A 80 0.30 -13.12 7.22
CA PRO A 80 -0.76 -13.61 6.35
C PRO A 80 -0.19 -14.27 5.09
N ARG A 81 -0.19 -15.59 5.01
CA ARG A 81 0.42 -16.35 3.89
C ARG A 81 -0.31 -16.20 2.55
N ASN A 82 -1.61 -15.90 2.57
CA ASN A 82 -2.46 -15.82 1.37
C ASN A 82 -2.79 -14.39 0.95
N LYS A 83 -2.05 -13.42 1.47
CA LYS A 83 -2.23 -12.00 1.19
C LYS A 83 -0.92 -11.37 0.78
N LYS A 84 -0.99 -10.23 0.10
CA LYS A 84 0.16 -9.38 -0.16
C LYS A 84 0.33 -8.43 1.03
N VAL A 85 1.46 -8.52 1.71
CA VAL A 85 1.77 -7.71 2.89
C VAL A 85 2.60 -6.51 2.48
N ILE A 86 2.21 -5.33 2.93
CA ILE A 86 2.81 -4.05 2.56
C ILE A 86 3.19 -3.29 3.83
N LEU A 87 4.46 -2.88 3.91
CA LEU A 87 4.91 -1.85 4.83
C LEU A 87 4.77 -0.50 4.13
N TYR A 88 4.05 0.43 4.73
CA TYR A 88 3.95 1.80 4.26
C TYR A 88 4.56 2.76 5.27
N GLN A 89 5.54 3.54 4.79
CA GLN A 89 6.16 4.64 5.51
C GLN A 89 5.46 5.93 5.13
N MET A 90 5.00 6.69 6.11
CA MET A 90 4.24 7.91 5.83
C MET A 90 5.14 9.16 5.67
N GLY A 91 6.44 9.03 6.01
CA GLY A 91 7.37 10.15 6.05
C GLY A 91 7.30 10.91 7.36
N ILE A 92 7.92 12.10 7.38
CA ILE A 92 8.01 12.95 8.57
C ILE A 92 6.81 13.89 8.69
N PHE A 93 6.23 13.96 9.88
CA PHE A 93 5.22 14.94 10.26
C PHE A 93 5.74 15.82 11.39
N ARG A 94 5.34 17.10 11.40
CA ARG A 94 5.79 18.10 12.37
C ARG A 94 4.75 18.42 13.43
N SER A 95 3.59 17.77 13.39
CA SER A 95 2.50 17.93 14.35
C SER A 95 1.65 16.67 14.39
N GLY A 96 1.12 16.33 15.56
CA GLY A 96 0.23 15.16 15.72
C GLY A 96 0.94 13.80 15.72
N SER A 97 0.18 12.75 15.95
CA SER A 97 0.69 11.38 15.99
C SER A 97 0.59 10.63 14.66
N HIS A 98 -0.35 11.01 13.83
CA HIS A 98 -0.63 10.46 12.49
C HIS A 98 -0.68 8.92 12.42
N ARG A 99 -1.02 8.27 13.53
CA ARG A 99 -1.15 6.82 13.60
C ARG A 99 -2.40 6.35 12.88
N ILE A 100 -2.28 5.45 11.93
CA ILE A 100 -3.42 4.82 11.25
C ILE A 100 -4.10 3.85 12.22
N THR A 101 -5.38 4.04 12.48
CA THR A 101 -6.15 3.22 13.42
C THR A 101 -6.97 2.14 12.73
N SER A 102 -7.33 2.34 11.46
CA SER A 102 -8.07 1.37 10.65
C SER A 102 -7.89 1.64 9.16
N ILE A 103 -8.22 0.65 8.34
CA ILE A 103 -8.36 0.81 6.89
C ILE A 103 -9.85 0.67 6.58
N LYS A 104 -10.43 1.71 5.96
CA LYS A 104 -11.84 1.72 5.58
C LYS A 104 -12.08 0.95 4.29
N ASN A 105 -11.21 1.17 3.31
CA ASN A 105 -11.34 0.56 1.98
C ASN A 105 -10.00 0.50 1.26
N THR A 106 -9.91 -0.38 0.25
CA THR A 106 -8.78 -0.41 -0.69
C THR A 106 -9.30 -0.62 -2.11
N SER A 107 -8.70 0.09 -3.07
CA SER A 107 -8.95 -0.10 -4.50
C SER A 107 -7.67 -0.01 -5.31
N VAL A 108 -7.63 -0.66 -6.46
CA VAL A 108 -6.52 -0.54 -7.41
C VAL A 108 -7.04 0.13 -8.69
N GLU A 109 -6.46 1.27 -9.01
CA GLU A 109 -6.78 2.05 -10.19
C GLU A 109 -5.48 2.49 -10.88
N ASN A 110 -5.34 2.24 -12.17
CA ASN A 110 -4.17 2.63 -12.95
C ASN A 110 -2.82 2.22 -12.30
N ASN A 111 -2.71 0.97 -11.86
CA ASN A 111 -1.54 0.43 -11.14
C ASN A 111 -1.20 1.14 -9.82
N THR A 112 -2.13 1.89 -9.27
CA THR A 112 -2.00 2.54 -7.95
C THR A 112 -2.96 1.87 -6.97
N LEU A 113 -2.42 1.38 -5.85
CA LEU A 113 -3.22 0.93 -4.71
C LEU A 113 -3.60 2.16 -3.89
N TYR A 114 -4.88 2.45 -3.83
CA TYR A 114 -5.44 3.46 -2.93
C TYR A 114 -5.86 2.78 -1.64
N VAL A 115 -5.42 3.35 -0.52
CA VAL A 115 -5.76 2.88 0.83
C VAL A 115 -6.53 3.99 1.51
N GLU A 116 -7.80 3.75 1.76
CA GLU A 116 -8.67 4.70 2.43
C GLU A 116 -8.58 4.53 3.94
N VAL A 117 -8.20 5.60 4.61
CA VAL A 117 -8.00 5.65 6.06
C VAL A 117 -8.83 6.77 6.68
N PRO A 118 -9.20 6.68 7.97
CA PRO A 118 -9.89 7.78 8.64
C PRO A 118 -9.07 9.07 8.56
N ALA A 119 -9.73 10.20 8.28
CA ALA A 119 -9.12 11.50 8.47
C ALA A 119 -8.86 11.71 9.98
N GLU A 120 -7.73 12.32 10.31
CA GLU A 120 -7.52 12.74 11.69
C GLU A 120 -8.56 13.80 12.07
N SER A 121 -9.17 13.63 13.25
CA SER A 121 -10.05 14.65 13.79
C SER A 121 -9.21 15.89 14.15
N SER A 122 -9.35 16.94 13.36
CA SER A 122 -8.78 18.26 13.63
C SER A 122 -9.53 18.91 14.79
N GLY A 123 -9.21 18.55 16.01
CA GLY A 123 -9.93 19.09 17.18
C GLY A 123 -9.09 18.93 18.45
N GLY A 124 -8.02 19.69 18.58
CA GLY A 124 -7.17 19.71 19.76
C GLY A 124 -5.93 20.57 19.55
N MET A 125 -5.25 20.86 20.64
CA MET A 125 -3.94 21.51 20.62
C MET A 125 -2.95 20.45 20.09
N ASP A 126 -2.57 20.54 18.82
CA ASP A 126 -1.56 19.66 18.24
C ASP A 126 -0.24 19.89 18.97
N ILE A 127 0.24 18.86 19.67
CA ILE A 127 1.57 18.89 20.28
C ILE A 127 2.56 18.92 19.11
N GLN A 128 3.47 19.88 19.12
CA GLN A 128 4.57 19.97 18.15
C GLN A 128 5.58 18.85 18.43
N VAL A 129 5.31 17.67 17.92
CA VAL A 129 6.21 16.51 17.99
C VAL A 129 6.53 16.06 16.58
N LEU A 130 7.80 15.82 16.31
CA LEU A 130 8.21 15.14 15.10
C LEU A 130 7.77 13.68 15.19
N SER A 131 7.08 13.20 14.17
CA SER A 131 6.67 11.81 14.08
C SER A 131 6.98 11.23 12.70
N ASN A 132 7.34 9.95 12.69
CA ASN A 132 7.61 9.17 11.49
C ASN A 132 6.67 7.95 11.48
N PRO A 133 5.37 8.16 11.16
CA PRO A 133 4.39 7.09 11.24
C PRO A 133 4.64 6.06 10.15
N TRP A 134 4.30 4.83 10.49
CA TRP A 134 4.33 3.70 9.57
C TRP A 134 3.26 2.70 9.93
N PHE A 135 2.86 1.89 8.97
CA PHE A 135 1.96 0.79 9.22
C PHE A 135 2.19 -0.37 8.26
N ILE A 136 1.83 -1.57 8.71
CA ILE A 136 1.85 -2.78 7.90
C ILE A 136 0.42 -3.24 7.74
N PHE A 137 0.05 -3.55 6.51
CA PHE A 137 -1.27 -4.03 6.18
C PHE A 137 -1.20 -5.12 5.11
N ALA A 138 -2.28 -5.90 5.01
CA ALA A 138 -2.41 -6.97 4.05
C ALA A 138 -3.59 -6.71 3.11
N VAL A 139 -3.40 -6.96 1.82
CA VAL A 139 -4.42 -6.90 0.77
C VAL A 139 -4.52 -8.23 0.03
N PRO A 140 -5.58 -8.47 -0.76
CA PRO A 140 -5.66 -9.63 -1.62
C PRO A 140 -4.41 -9.83 -2.48
N SER A 141 -3.95 -11.08 -2.61
CA SER A 141 -2.71 -11.40 -3.33
C SER A 141 -2.78 -11.11 -4.83
N ASP A 142 -3.98 -11.05 -5.40
CA ASP A 142 -4.27 -10.76 -6.80
C ASP A 142 -4.19 -9.26 -7.15
N TYR A 143 -4.06 -8.37 -6.16
CA TYR A 143 -3.88 -6.95 -6.41
C TYR A 143 -2.53 -6.67 -7.10
N GLN A 144 -2.58 -6.02 -8.27
CA GLN A 144 -1.39 -5.61 -9.02
C GLN A 144 -1.27 -4.10 -8.98
N PHE A 145 -0.14 -3.59 -8.48
CA PHE A 145 0.14 -2.17 -8.37
C PHE A 145 1.64 -1.90 -8.33
N THR A 146 2.02 -0.71 -8.73
CA THR A 146 3.39 -0.21 -8.70
C THR A 146 3.56 1.02 -7.80
N SER A 147 2.44 1.55 -7.29
CA SER A 147 2.44 2.64 -6.33
C SER A 147 1.33 2.46 -5.28
N VAL A 148 1.50 3.11 -4.14
CA VAL A 148 0.52 3.13 -3.04
C VAL A 148 0.25 4.57 -2.65
N LYS A 149 -1.01 4.93 -2.47
CA LYS A 149 -1.44 6.27 -2.03
C LYS A 149 -2.50 6.17 -0.94
N LEU A 150 -2.40 7.03 0.06
CA LEU A 150 -3.44 7.18 1.07
C LEU A 150 -4.53 8.13 0.57
N LYS A 151 -5.79 7.79 0.89
CA LYS A 151 -6.95 8.66 0.78
C LYS A 151 -7.54 8.83 2.18
N TYR A 152 -7.68 10.07 2.63
CA TYR A 152 -8.29 10.37 3.93
C TYR A 152 -9.77 10.62 3.74
N SER A 153 -10.61 9.97 4.53
CA SER A 153 -12.07 10.14 4.49
C SER A 153 -12.64 10.27 5.90
N ASN A 154 -13.64 11.11 6.01
CA ASN A 154 -14.41 11.33 7.24
C ASN A 154 -15.37 10.15 7.52
#